data_66d3ef027c6db7216b2dff14f7cd4ca3
#
_entry.id   66d3ef027c6db7216b2dff14f7cd4ca3
#
_cell.length_a   1.000
_cell.length_b   1.000
_cell.length_c   1.000
_cell.angle_alpha   90.00
_cell.angle_beta   90.00
_cell.angle_gamma   90.00
#
_symmetry.space_group_name_H-M   'P 1'
#
loop_
_entity.id
_entity.type
_entity.pdbx_description
1 polymer ?
#
loop_
_entity_poly.entity_id
_entity_poly.type
_entity_poly.pdbx_seq_one_letter_code
_entity_poly.pdbx_strand_id
1 'polypeptide(L)'
;TDLNIDSFEIAGIVCEDATQGFYTRADAPYDTIAEMVEYVKGGGEVSVATEVGSFTHFQLLALEKAADVELTLVDAGTTTEKIAAMLAGNVDIHGTNNATMADYVTKGDMKCLGTLTEERLDCSPDVPTFKEQGYDVVFTKFFFIAFPGGTDKAIVDKASQTLVEIANDPAYVEELAGYNATP
;
A
#
# COMPACT_ATOMS: atom_id res chain seq x y z
N THR A 1 -3.37 14.75 -20.01
CA THR A 1 -2.16 14.26 -20.69
C THR A 1 -2.50 12.97 -21.37
N ASP A 2 -2.16 12.82 -22.66
CA ASP A 2 -2.41 11.61 -23.46
C ASP A 2 -1.37 10.51 -23.19
N LEU A 3 -0.67 10.55 -22.07
CA LEU A 3 0.30 9.53 -21.66
C LEU A 3 -0.41 8.32 -21.08
N ASN A 4 -0.02 7.14 -21.58
CA ASN A 4 -0.47 5.83 -21.12
C ASN A 4 0.76 4.90 -21.02
N ILE A 5 0.55 3.63 -20.69
CA ILE A 5 1.65 2.67 -20.54
C ILE A 5 2.44 2.48 -21.83
N ASP A 6 1.79 2.58 -23.01
CA ASP A 6 2.43 2.45 -24.32
C ASP A 6 3.32 3.66 -24.66
N SER A 7 3.28 4.73 -23.85
CA SER A 7 4.16 5.89 -23.99
C SER A 7 5.55 5.66 -23.39
N PHE A 8 5.81 4.48 -22.84
CA PHE A 8 7.04 4.13 -22.13
C PHE A 8 7.60 2.79 -22.59
N GLU A 9 8.93 2.66 -22.50
CA GLU A 9 9.67 1.40 -22.65
C GLU A 9 10.07 0.93 -21.24
N ILE A 10 9.47 -0.16 -20.75
CA ILE A 10 9.76 -0.67 -19.41
C ILE A 10 10.99 -1.54 -19.44
N ALA A 11 12.02 -1.19 -18.68
CA ALA A 11 13.26 -1.97 -18.55
C ALA A 11 13.09 -3.15 -17.59
N GLY A 12 12.34 -2.98 -16.49
CA GLY A 12 12.08 -4.06 -15.55
C GLY A 12 11.59 -3.54 -14.19
N ILE A 13 11.15 -4.47 -13.35
CA ILE A 13 10.79 -4.22 -11.96
C ILE A 13 12.08 -4.14 -11.14
N VAL A 14 12.16 -3.19 -10.23
CA VAL A 14 13.27 -2.99 -9.30
C VAL A 14 13.02 -3.77 -8.02
N CYS A 15 11.82 -3.60 -7.46
CA CYS A 15 11.37 -4.35 -6.30
C CYS A 15 9.83 -4.36 -6.21
N GLU A 16 9.36 -5.32 -5.43
CA GLU A 16 7.96 -5.48 -5.07
C GLU A 16 7.77 -5.21 -3.58
N ASP A 17 6.79 -4.37 -3.23
CA ASP A 17 6.30 -4.16 -1.88
C ASP A 17 4.89 -4.74 -1.78
N ALA A 18 4.81 -5.97 -1.28
CA ALA A 18 3.57 -6.70 -1.04
C ALA A 18 3.12 -6.59 0.43
N THR A 19 3.43 -5.48 1.13
CA THR A 19 3.13 -5.31 2.55
C THR A 19 2.12 -4.22 2.85
N GLN A 20 1.30 -3.88 1.86
CA GLN A 20 0.29 -2.84 1.99
C GLN A 20 -0.82 -3.24 2.96
N GLY A 21 -1.23 -2.30 3.80
CA GLY A 21 -2.32 -2.48 4.75
C GLY A 21 -3.00 -1.17 5.09
N PHE A 22 -4.17 -1.25 5.73
CA PHE A 22 -4.87 -0.10 6.28
C PHE A 22 -4.68 -0.03 7.79
N TYR A 23 -4.26 1.14 8.25
CA TYR A 23 -3.91 1.42 9.64
C TYR A 23 -4.80 2.49 10.21
N THR A 24 -5.09 2.38 11.51
CA THR A 24 -5.86 3.34 12.28
C THR A 24 -5.23 3.55 13.66
N ARG A 25 -5.71 4.53 14.43
CA ARG A 25 -5.30 4.71 15.83
C ARG A 25 -5.72 3.51 16.68
N ALA A 26 -4.95 3.22 17.72
CA ALA A 26 -5.25 2.13 18.64
C ALA A 26 -6.60 2.26 19.34
N ASP A 27 -7.10 3.49 19.56
CA ASP A 27 -8.37 3.80 20.21
C ASP A 27 -9.59 3.80 19.29
N ALA A 28 -9.42 3.52 17.99
CA ALA A 28 -10.54 3.41 17.06
C ALA A 28 -11.52 2.30 17.47
N PRO A 29 -12.84 2.48 17.24
CA PRO A 29 -13.87 1.56 17.72
C PRO A 29 -13.98 0.25 16.93
N TYR A 30 -13.04 -0.05 16.06
CA TYR A 30 -12.97 -1.25 15.23
C TYR A 30 -11.52 -1.75 15.15
N ASP A 31 -11.33 -3.06 15.13
CA ASP A 31 -10.02 -3.73 15.10
C ASP A 31 -9.71 -4.40 13.74
N THR A 32 -10.69 -4.50 12.88
CA THR A 32 -10.59 -5.14 11.56
C THR A 32 -11.28 -4.30 10.48
N ILE A 33 -10.98 -4.58 9.20
CA ILE A 33 -11.71 -3.96 8.08
C ILE A 33 -13.19 -4.35 8.10
N ALA A 34 -13.50 -5.60 8.47
CA ALA A 34 -14.88 -6.05 8.57
C ALA A 34 -15.68 -5.25 9.62
N GLU A 35 -15.10 -5.04 10.80
CA GLU A 35 -15.73 -4.24 11.87
C GLU A 35 -15.84 -2.75 11.46
N MET A 36 -14.84 -2.20 10.76
CA MET A 36 -14.90 -0.85 10.25
C MET A 36 -16.04 -0.69 9.23
N VAL A 37 -16.20 -1.65 8.31
CA VAL A 37 -17.30 -1.64 7.34
C VAL A 37 -18.65 -1.72 8.04
N GLU A 38 -18.80 -2.58 9.05
CA GLU A 38 -20.04 -2.66 9.85
C GLU A 38 -20.31 -1.34 10.63
N TYR A 39 -19.26 -0.69 11.13
CA TYR A 39 -19.37 0.62 11.76
C TYR A 39 -19.93 1.67 10.79
N VAL A 40 -19.41 1.71 9.56
CA VAL A 40 -19.90 2.63 8.50
C VAL A 40 -21.34 2.30 8.10
N LYS A 41 -21.68 1.02 7.92
CA LYS A 41 -23.06 0.58 7.63
C LYS A 41 -24.04 0.91 8.73
N GLY A 42 -23.54 0.99 9.96
CA GLY A 42 -24.30 1.46 11.14
C GLY A 42 -24.50 2.98 11.21
N GLY A 43 -23.99 3.73 10.24
CA GLY A 43 -24.11 5.20 10.16
C GLY A 43 -22.90 5.94 10.75
N GLY A 44 -21.81 5.23 11.06
CA GLY A 44 -20.54 5.84 11.42
C GLY A 44 -19.87 6.48 10.21
N GLU A 45 -19.13 7.55 10.43
CA GLU A 45 -18.30 8.19 9.40
C GLU A 45 -16.85 7.78 9.57
N VAL A 46 -16.17 7.45 8.47
CA VAL A 46 -14.75 7.09 8.45
C VAL A 46 -14.06 7.87 7.33
N SER A 47 -12.97 8.54 7.69
CA SER A 47 -12.12 9.31 6.77
C SER A 47 -10.83 8.56 6.47
N VAL A 48 -10.39 8.62 5.20
CA VAL A 48 -9.18 7.95 4.71
C VAL A 48 -8.23 8.98 4.12
N ALA A 49 -7.01 9.03 4.67
CA ALA A 49 -5.97 9.91 4.19
C ALA A 49 -5.36 9.38 2.89
N THR A 50 -5.68 10.03 1.77
CA THR A 50 -5.12 9.69 0.45
C THR A 50 -5.29 10.86 -0.53
N GLU A 51 -4.52 10.89 -1.61
CA GLU A 51 -4.67 11.86 -2.70
C GLU A 51 -5.46 11.24 -3.86
N VAL A 52 -6.24 12.07 -4.54
CA VAL A 52 -6.99 11.63 -5.74
C VAL A 52 -6.04 11.11 -6.82
N GLY A 53 -6.28 9.90 -7.31
CA GLY A 53 -5.48 9.26 -8.35
C GLY A 53 -4.19 8.60 -7.85
N SER A 54 -3.95 8.59 -6.53
CA SER A 54 -2.82 7.86 -5.94
C SER A 54 -3.08 6.35 -5.85
N PHE A 55 -2.02 5.59 -5.56
CA PHE A 55 -2.12 4.15 -5.34
C PHE A 55 -3.09 3.79 -4.20
N THR A 56 -3.04 4.52 -3.09
CA THR A 56 -3.94 4.33 -1.95
C THR A 56 -5.38 4.73 -2.25
N HIS A 57 -5.60 5.66 -3.18
CA HIS A 57 -6.95 5.98 -3.65
C HIS A 57 -7.59 4.80 -4.41
N PHE A 58 -6.82 4.10 -5.25
CA PHE A 58 -7.33 2.90 -5.93
C PHE A 58 -7.63 1.77 -4.95
N GLN A 59 -6.84 1.61 -3.89
CA GLN A 59 -7.12 0.67 -2.81
C GLN A 59 -8.43 1.01 -2.10
N LEU A 60 -8.64 2.30 -1.81
CA LEU A 60 -9.88 2.80 -1.20
C LEU A 60 -11.09 2.50 -2.07
N LEU A 61 -11.06 2.88 -3.35
CA LEU A 61 -12.15 2.63 -4.30
C LEU A 61 -12.47 1.12 -4.45
N ALA A 62 -11.45 0.27 -4.42
CA ALA A 62 -11.64 -1.17 -4.49
C ALA A 62 -12.36 -1.70 -3.23
N LEU A 63 -11.99 -1.20 -2.05
CA LEU A 63 -12.66 -1.56 -0.79
C LEU A 63 -14.11 -1.05 -0.78
N GLU A 64 -14.35 0.22 -1.12
CA GLU A 64 -15.70 0.80 -1.20
C GLU A 64 -16.62 -0.04 -2.09
N LYS A 65 -16.11 -0.42 -3.27
CA LYS A 65 -16.85 -1.28 -4.20
C LYS A 65 -17.09 -2.68 -3.66
N ALA A 66 -16.10 -3.30 -3.00
CA ALA A 66 -16.21 -4.66 -2.48
C ALA A 66 -17.13 -4.73 -1.24
N ALA A 67 -17.15 -3.68 -0.44
CA ALA A 67 -17.89 -3.59 0.81
C ALA A 67 -19.27 -2.93 0.67
N ASP A 68 -19.55 -2.27 -0.46
CA ASP A 68 -20.75 -1.45 -0.68
C ASP A 68 -20.92 -0.37 0.40
N VAL A 69 -19.85 0.44 0.57
CA VAL A 69 -19.79 1.58 1.50
C VAL A 69 -19.14 2.78 0.82
N GLU A 70 -19.35 3.97 1.36
CA GLU A 70 -18.64 5.20 0.98
C GLU A 70 -17.78 5.68 2.15
N LEU A 71 -16.53 6.04 1.89
CA LEU A 71 -15.57 6.56 2.86
C LEU A 71 -15.17 7.99 2.47
N THR A 72 -14.88 8.82 3.46
CA THR A 72 -14.50 10.21 3.19
C THR A 72 -13.01 10.32 2.84
N LEU A 73 -12.69 10.68 1.59
CA LEU A 73 -11.32 10.94 1.17
C LEU A 73 -10.85 12.29 1.75
N VAL A 74 -9.67 12.29 2.38
CA VAL A 74 -9.00 13.49 2.90
C VAL A 74 -7.59 13.56 2.33
N ASP A 75 -7.29 14.62 1.57
CA ASP A 75 -5.92 14.90 1.16
C ASP A 75 -5.15 15.55 2.33
N ALA A 76 -4.30 14.79 2.94
CA ALA A 76 -3.49 15.22 4.10
C ALA A 76 -1.98 15.34 3.75
N GLY A 77 -1.65 15.44 2.47
CA GLY A 77 -0.28 15.68 2.00
C GLY A 77 0.61 14.42 2.00
N THR A 78 1.85 14.56 2.46
CA THR A 78 2.85 13.48 2.48
C THR A 78 2.50 12.37 3.47
N THR A 79 3.15 11.20 3.34
CA THR A 79 2.98 10.08 4.29
C THR A 79 3.18 10.50 5.74
N THR A 80 4.20 11.33 6.02
CA THR A 80 4.45 11.85 7.38
C THR A 80 3.31 12.73 7.88
N GLU A 81 2.76 13.59 7.02
CA GLU A 81 1.61 14.46 7.36
C GLU A 81 0.34 13.63 7.59
N LYS A 82 0.10 12.58 6.80
CA LYS A 82 -1.02 11.65 6.99
C LYS A 82 -0.94 10.93 8.33
N ILE A 83 0.25 10.43 8.69
CA ILE A 83 0.50 9.80 10.00
C ILE A 83 0.26 10.81 11.13
N ALA A 84 0.77 12.03 11.01
CA ALA A 84 0.55 13.07 12.00
C ALA A 84 -0.94 13.45 12.14
N ALA A 85 -1.66 13.57 11.02
CA ALA A 85 -3.09 13.84 11.00
C ALA A 85 -3.90 12.71 11.67
N MET A 86 -3.51 11.45 11.44
CA MET A 86 -4.13 10.29 12.06
C MET A 86 -3.88 10.26 13.57
N LEU A 87 -2.65 10.49 14.04
CA LEU A 87 -2.31 10.60 15.46
C LEU A 87 -3.07 11.74 16.15
N ALA A 88 -3.29 12.85 15.44
CA ALA A 88 -4.07 14.00 15.93
C ALA A 88 -5.60 13.77 15.89
N GLY A 89 -6.09 12.68 15.31
CA GLY A 89 -7.51 12.39 15.16
C GLY A 89 -8.23 13.18 14.07
N ASN A 90 -7.48 13.75 13.12
CA ASN A 90 -8.04 14.52 12.00
C ASN A 90 -8.45 13.64 10.82
N VAL A 91 -7.91 12.43 10.74
CA VAL A 91 -8.28 11.36 9.81
C VAL A 91 -8.27 10.04 10.55
N ASP A 92 -9.06 9.08 10.07
CA ASP A 92 -9.24 7.80 10.76
C ASP A 92 -8.31 6.71 10.25
N ILE A 93 -8.11 6.65 8.93
CA ILE A 93 -7.36 5.57 8.27
C ILE A 93 -6.30 6.13 7.34
N HIS A 94 -5.16 5.43 7.27
CA HIS A 94 -4.14 5.62 6.24
C HIS A 94 -3.71 4.27 5.67
N GLY A 95 -3.72 4.16 4.33
CA GLY A 95 -3.17 3.02 3.58
C GLY A 95 -1.68 3.21 3.32
N THR A 96 -0.84 2.28 3.78
CA THR A 96 0.61 2.30 3.55
C THR A 96 1.22 0.93 3.79
N ASN A 97 2.54 0.80 3.64
CA ASN A 97 3.25 -0.45 3.88
C ASN A 97 3.53 -0.72 5.37
N ASN A 98 3.77 -1.99 5.68
CA ASN A 98 4.05 -2.45 7.04
C ASN A 98 5.31 -1.79 7.64
N ALA A 99 6.40 -1.69 6.88
CA ALA A 99 7.66 -1.13 7.37
C ALA A 99 7.50 0.32 7.88
N THR A 100 6.67 1.13 7.21
CA THR A 100 6.37 2.50 7.64
C THR A 100 5.64 2.56 8.97
N MET A 101 4.79 1.57 9.27
CA MET A 101 3.90 1.58 10.43
C MET A 101 4.37 0.71 11.59
N ALA A 102 5.39 -0.14 11.38
CA ALA A 102 5.84 -1.14 12.35
C ALA A 102 6.13 -0.55 13.75
N ASP A 103 6.83 0.57 13.80
CA ASP A 103 7.15 1.24 15.07
C ASP A 103 5.91 1.75 15.82
N TYR A 104 4.94 2.31 15.11
CA TYR A 104 3.69 2.82 15.70
C TYR A 104 2.82 1.69 16.23
N VAL A 105 2.75 0.58 15.49
CA VAL A 105 2.02 -0.62 15.92
C VAL A 105 2.70 -1.26 17.13
N THR A 106 4.02 -1.39 17.11
CA THR A 106 4.80 -1.96 18.24
C THR A 106 4.67 -1.12 19.53
N LYS A 107 4.59 0.20 19.40
CA LYS A 107 4.37 1.11 20.55
C LYS A 107 2.92 1.11 21.03
N GLY A 108 1.99 0.57 20.27
CA GLY A 108 0.57 0.56 20.59
C GLY A 108 -0.13 1.90 20.32
N ASP A 109 0.46 2.77 19.49
CA ASP A 109 -0.16 4.04 19.06
C ASP A 109 -1.18 3.80 17.93
N MET A 110 -0.92 2.78 17.11
CA MET A 110 -1.73 2.41 15.95
C MET A 110 -1.93 0.90 15.86
N LYS A 111 -2.90 0.49 15.06
CA LYS A 111 -3.18 -0.92 14.73
C LYS A 111 -3.43 -1.08 13.24
N CYS A 112 -3.13 -2.26 12.70
CA CYS A 112 -3.43 -2.65 11.33
C CYS A 112 -4.80 -3.33 11.29
N LEU A 113 -5.71 -2.82 10.48
CA LEU A 113 -7.05 -3.37 10.30
C LEU A 113 -7.10 -4.58 9.36
N GLY A 114 -6.08 -4.69 8.51
CA GLY A 114 -5.92 -5.76 7.55
C GLY A 114 -4.88 -5.43 6.49
N THR A 115 -4.35 -6.48 5.86
CA THR A 115 -3.38 -6.38 4.75
C THR A 115 -4.06 -6.63 3.41
N LEU A 116 -3.55 -5.95 2.38
CA LEU A 116 -4.04 -6.04 0.99
C LEU A 116 -3.28 -7.13 0.22
N THR A 117 -2.96 -8.24 0.89
CA THR A 117 -2.15 -9.34 0.39
C THR A 117 -2.99 -10.61 0.19
N GLU A 118 -2.52 -11.55 -0.63
CA GLU A 118 -3.17 -12.86 -0.80
C GLU A 118 -3.15 -13.69 0.47
N GLU A 119 -2.00 -13.67 1.17
CA GLU A 119 -1.76 -14.39 2.41
C GLU A 119 -1.29 -13.42 3.48
N ARG A 120 -1.36 -13.82 4.76
CA ARG A 120 -0.86 -13.01 5.88
C ARG A 120 0.63 -12.80 5.76
N LEU A 121 1.08 -11.63 6.21
CA LEU A 121 2.50 -11.28 6.23
C LEU A 121 3.23 -12.02 7.36
N ASP A 122 4.40 -12.57 7.09
CA ASP A 122 5.27 -13.18 8.10
C ASP A 122 5.67 -12.19 9.21
N CYS A 123 5.82 -10.91 8.87
CA CYS A 123 6.13 -9.84 9.82
C CYS A 123 4.92 -9.38 10.66
N SER A 124 3.70 -9.82 10.33
CA SER A 124 2.47 -9.52 11.08
C SER A 124 1.44 -10.65 10.94
N PRO A 125 1.75 -11.87 11.44
CA PRO A 125 0.94 -13.08 11.22
C PRO A 125 -0.44 -13.03 11.87
N ASP A 126 -0.63 -12.18 12.87
CA ASP A 126 -1.90 -12.01 13.56
C ASP A 126 -2.88 -11.07 12.83
N VAL A 127 -2.39 -10.30 11.84
CA VAL A 127 -3.22 -9.39 11.06
C VAL A 127 -3.87 -10.13 9.90
N PRO A 128 -5.23 -10.19 9.84
CA PRO A 128 -5.92 -10.86 8.74
C PRO A 128 -5.81 -10.05 7.44
N THR A 129 -5.82 -10.74 6.30
CA THR A 129 -5.91 -10.08 5.00
C THR A 129 -7.33 -9.55 4.75
N PHE A 130 -7.51 -8.60 3.82
CA PHE A 130 -8.84 -8.18 3.39
C PHE A 130 -9.67 -9.35 2.84
N LYS A 131 -8.99 -10.27 2.14
CA LYS A 131 -9.59 -11.46 1.56
C LYS A 131 -10.13 -12.43 2.62
N GLU A 132 -9.37 -12.67 3.71
CA GLU A 132 -9.83 -13.47 4.86
C GLU A 132 -11.04 -12.82 5.55
N GLN A 133 -11.16 -11.50 5.49
CA GLN A 133 -12.28 -10.73 6.04
C GLN A 133 -13.47 -10.61 5.09
N GLY A 134 -13.43 -11.27 3.92
CA GLY A 134 -14.54 -11.33 2.96
C GLY A 134 -14.48 -10.29 1.85
N TYR A 135 -13.41 -9.51 1.73
CA TYR A 135 -13.23 -8.51 0.69
C TYR A 135 -12.11 -8.93 -0.26
N ASP A 136 -12.46 -9.28 -1.50
CA ASP A 136 -11.50 -9.69 -2.53
C ASP A 136 -10.75 -8.47 -3.09
N VAL A 137 -9.91 -7.88 -2.25
CA VAL A 137 -9.12 -6.69 -2.55
C VAL A 137 -7.65 -6.98 -2.24
N VAL A 138 -6.86 -7.14 -3.28
CA VAL A 138 -5.43 -7.44 -3.21
C VAL A 138 -4.66 -6.41 -4.03
N PHE A 139 -3.62 -5.85 -3.45
CA PHE A 139 -2.77 -4.85 -4.08
C PHE A 139 -1.29 -5.09 -3.75
N THR A 140 -0.50 -5.20 -4.80
CA THR A 140 0.96 -5.21 -4.73
C THR A 140 1.50 -3.95 -5.37
N LYS A 141 2.47 -3.31 -4.74
CA LYS A 141 3.14 -2.12 -5.25
C LYS A 141 4.46 -2.50 -5.90
N PHE A 142 4.57 -2.23 -7.19
CA PHE A 142 5.80 -2.43 -7.94
C PHE A 142 6.55 -1.12 -8.12
N PHE A 143 7.87 -1.17 -7.99
CA PHE A 143 8.77 -0.12 -8.42
C PHE A 143 9.47 -0.58 -9.69
N PHE A 144 9.46 0.22 -10.73
CA PHE A 144 10.03 -0.16 -12.03
C PHE A 144 10.78 1.00 -12.65
N ILE A 145 11.69 0.67 -13.57
CA ILE A 145 12.39 1.64 -14.40
C ILE A 145 11.76 1.64 -15.79
N ALA A 146 11.38 2.83 -16.24
CA ALA A 146 10.85 3.06 -17.58
C ALA A 146 11.61 4.20 -18.28
N PHE A 147 11.75 4.08 -19.58
CA PHE A 147 12.28 5.09 -20.48
C PHE A 147 11.16 5.72 -21.31
N PRO A 148 11.34 6.90 -21.86
CA PRO A 148 10.40 7.45 -22.84
C PRO A 148 10.20 6.52 -24.03
N GLY A 149 8.99 6.46 -24.57
CA GLY A 149 8.69 5.68 -25.76
C GLY A 149 9.60 6.03 -26.93
N GLY A 150 10.05 5.01 -27.66
CA GLY A 150 11.02 5.16 -28.77
C GLY A 150 12.49 5.27 -28.34
N THR A 151 12.78 5.03 -27.05
CA THR A 151 14.18 4.87 -26.60
C THR A 151 14.81 3.67 -27.32
N ASP A 152 16.07 3.82 -27.74
CA ASP A 152 16.80 2.74 -28.41
C ASP A 152 16.76 1.45 -27.61
N LYS A 153 16.32 0.38 -28.27
CA LYS A 153 16.17 -0.94 -27.65
C LYS A 153 17.45 -1.42 -26.96
N ALA A 154 18.63 -1.11 -27.50
CA ALA A 154 19.88 -1.52 -26.89
C ALA A 154 20.13 -0.84 -25.52
N ILE A 155 19.60 0.37 -25.30
CA ILE A 155 19.66 1.05 -24.00
C ILE A 155 18.73 0.37 -23.02
N VAL A 156 17.47 0.11 -23.42
CA VAL A 156 16.48 -0.57 -22.60
C VAL A 156 16.95 -1.97 -22.24
N ASP A 157 17.45 -2.76 -23.20
CA ASP A 157 17.96 -4.11 -22.98
C ASP A 157 19.16 -4.12 -22.02
N LYS A 158 20.07 -3.13 -22.13
CA LYS A 158 21.20 -3.01 -21.21
C LYS A 158 20.75 -2.71 -19.80
N ALA A 159 19.79 -1.80 -19.62
CA ALA A 159 19.21 -1.49 -18.32
C ALA A 159 18.52 -2.73 -17.72
N SER A 160 17.72 -3.45 -18.52
CA SER A 160 17.04 -4.69 -18.10
C SER A 160 18.04 -5.76 -17.62
N GLN A 161 19.12 -6.00 -18.37
CA GLN A 161 20.17 -6.94 -17.97
C GLN A 161 20.81 -6.53 -16.64
N THR A 162 21.11 -5.24 -16.48
CA THR A 162 21.69 -4.72 -15.24
C THR A 162 20.72 -4.88 -14.04
N LEU A 163 19.43 -4.67 -14.24
CA LEU A 163 18.42 -4.92 -13.20
C LEU A 163 18.38 -6.39 -12.77
N VAL A 164 18.47 -7.33 -13.74
CA VAL A 164 18.54 -8.77 -13.42
C VAL A 164 19.80 -9.12 -12.63
N GLU A 165 20.95 -8.51 -12.97
CA GLU A 165 22.20 -8.67 -12.22
C GLU A 165 22.05 -8.18 -10.78
N ILE A 166 21.47 -6.99 -10.59
CA ILE A 166 21.21 -6.39 -9.27
C ILE A 166 20.22 -7.23 -8.45
N ALA A 167 19.13 -7.69 -9.06
CA ALA A 167 18.11 -8.53 -8.39
C ALA A 167 18.70 -9.84 -7.83
N ASN A 168 19.79 -10.33 -8.38
CA ASN A 168 20.52 -11.51 -7.92
C ASN A 168 21.69 -11.18 -6.97
N ASP A 169 21.95 -9.91 -6.67
CA ASP A 169 22.98 -9.51 -5.72
C ASP A 169 22.51 -9.77 -4.28
N PRO A 170 23.18 -10.62 -3.49
CA PRO A 170 22.78 -10.91 -2.12
C PRO A 170 22.70 -9.67 -1.22
N ALA A 171 23.53 -8.66 -1.44
CA ALA A 171 23.51 -7.44 -0.64
C ALA A 171 22.23 -6.62 -0.94
N TYR A 172 21.78 -6.59 -2.19
CA TYR A 172 20.53 -5.94 -2.57
C TYR A 172 19.30 -6.67 -1.99
N VAL A 173 19.30 -8.00 -2.07
CA VAL A 173 18.22 -8.83 -1.47
C VAL A 173 18.14 -8.62 0.04
N GLU A 174 19.28 -8.60 0.74
CA GLU A 174 19.34 -8.35 2.19
C GLU A 174 18.85 -6.95 2.55
N GLU A 175 19.21 -5.92 1.77
CA GLU A 175 18.73 -4.55 1.98
C GLU A 175 17.21 -4.45 1.81
N LEU A 176 16.65 -5.04 0.75
CA LEU A 176 15.21 -5.06 0.50
C LEU A 176 14.44 -5.79 1.61
N ALA A 177 14.98 -6.88 2.13
CA ALA A 177 14.36 -7.61 3.23
C ALA A 177 14.16 -6.74 4.48
N GLY A 178 15.05 -5.75 4.72
CA GLY A 178 14.90 -4.76 5.78
C GLY A 178 13.66 -3.86 5.62
N TYR A 179 13.12 -3.77 4.42
CA TYR A 179 11.88 -3.04 4.10
C TYR A 179 10.68 -3.97 3.86
N ASN A 180 10.83 -5.26 4.11
CA ASN A 180 9.86 -6.31 3.74
C ASN A 180 9.50 -6.28 2.25
N ALA A 181 10.45 -5.92 1.39
CA ALA A 181 10.33 -5.90 -0.07
C ALA A 181 11.17 -7.02 -0.70
N THR A 182 10.83 -7.39 -1.93
CA THR A 182 11.55 -8.42 -2.70
C THR A 182 12.01 -7.86 -4.05
N PRO A 183 13.13 -8.37 -4.63
CA PRO A 183 13.58 -7.98 -5.96
C PRO A 183 12.60 -8.35 -7.05
#